data_f2e951c4154af75e58e156bd80c76fd8
#
_entry.id   f2e951c4154af75e58e156bd80c76fd8
#
_cell.length_a   1.000
_cell.length_b   1.000
_cell.length_c   1.000
_cell.angle_alpha   90.00
_cell.angle_beta   90.00
_cell.angle_gamma   90.00
#
_symmetry.space_group_name_H-M   'P 1'
#
loop_
_entity.id
_entity.type
_entity.pdbx_description
1 polymer ?
#
loop_
_entity_poly.entity_id
_entity_poly.type
_entity_poly.pdbx_seq_one_letter_code
_entity_poly.pdbx_strand_id
1 'polypeptide(L)'
;AASRCAGLVPASIEDLGRRWQVSRRTATSHPVIERQLAQCGLDGIPVSRFHHHSNHAASAYYALRKNWEEPHLVLTLDGGGDNTCAQVYLAQHGELRLLASTPTGHSVGNIYASVTYLLGMRPHEHEYKVMGLAPYAGGERGREVANSFARYLDLDPQNPLCFRRKTLERTSAILPRLMDDLRAVRFDLMAAGVQLFTEDLM
;
A
#
# COMPACT_ATOMS: atom_id res chain seq x y z
N ALA A 1 8.06 -35.66 15.37
CA ALA A 1 7.60 -34.27 15.55
C ALA A 1 7.54 -33.47 14.22
N ALA A 2 7.98 -34.06 13.10
CA ALA A 2 7.99 -33.36 11.79
C ALA A 2 6.69 -33.53 10.97
N SER A 3 5.73 -34.33 11.43
CA SER A 3 4.54 -34.68 10.61
C SER A 3 3.31 -33.78 10.80
N ARG A 4 3.37 -32.78 11.71
CA ARG A 4 2.23 -31.88 11.96
C ARG A 4 2.27 -30.56 11.18
N CYS A 5 3.34 -30.25 10.50
CA CYS A 5 3.43 -29.04 9.65
C CYS A 5 3.03 -29.27 8.19
N ALA A 6 2.87 -30.51 7.76
CA ALA A 6 2.59 -30.85 6.36
C ALA A 6 1.17 -30.45 5.87
N GLY A 7 0.25 -30.11 6.78
CA GLY A 7 -1.09 -29.65 6.40
C GLY A 7 -1.27 -28.13 6.35
N LEU A 8 -0.23 -27.35 6.71
CA LEU A 8 -0.32 -25.88 6.85
C LEU A 8 0.37 -25.09 5.73
N VAL A 9 1.15 -25.77 4.90
CA VAL A 9 1.78 -25.14 3.74
C VAL A 9 1.17 -25.76 2.49
N PRO A 10 0.67 -24.97 1.53
CA PRO A 10 0.26 -25.48 0.24
C PRO A 10 1.38 -26.34 -0.35
N ALA A 11 1.04 -27.47 -0.96
CA ALA A 11 2.00 -28.50 -1.40
C ALA A 11 3.02 -28.01 -2.43
N SER A 12 2.79 -26.86 -3.06
CA SER A 12 3.77 -26.17 -3.91
C SER A 12 3.44 -24.68 -4.09
N ILE A 13 4.44 -23.86 -4.44
CA ILE A 13 4.28 -22.47 -4.87
C ILE A 13 3.35 -22.39 -6.11
N GLU A 14 3.30 -23.43 -6.93
CA GLU A 14 2.39 -23.54 -8.07
C GLU A 14 0.92 -23.72 -7.66
N ASP A 15 0.64 -24.37 -6.53
CA ASP A 15 -0.71 -24.49 -5.96
C ASP A 15 -1.18 -23.16 -5.37
N LEU A 16 -0.28 -22.38 -4.77
CA LEU A 16 -0.54 -20.99 -4.41
C LEU A 16 -0.93 -20.17 -5.65
N GLY A 17 -0.16 -20.27 -6.73
CA GLY A 17 -0.43 -19.56 -7.98
C GLY A 17 -1.72 -19.98 -8.68
N ARG A 18 -2.20 -21.23 -8.50
CA ARG A 18 -3.47 -21.71 -9.04
C ARG A 18 -4.69 -21.31 -8.21
N ARG A 19 -4.54 -21.23 -6.90
CA ARG A 19 -5.59 -20.78 -5.97
C ARG A 19 -5.79 -19.27 -6.00
N TRP A 20 -4.75 -18.53 -6.40
CA TRP A 20 -4.88 -17.12 -6.65
C TRP A 20 -5.44 -16.91 -8.05
N GLN A 21 -6.55 -16.27 -8.16
CA GLN A 21 -6.95 -15.59 -9.41
C GLN A 21 -6.05 -14.35 -9.62
N VAL A 22 -4.75 -14.53 -9.52
CA VAL A 22 -3.81 -13.54 -10.00
C VAL A 22 -3.96 -13.56 -11.51
N SER A 23 -4.47 -12.47 -12.03
CA SER A 23 -4.63 -12.28 -13.45
C SER A 23 -3.34 -12.69 -14.18
N ARG A 24 -3.36 -13.81 -14.91
CA ARG A 24 -2.27 -14.28 -15.79
C ARG A 24 -1.95 -13.28 -16.91
N ARG A 25 -2.49 -12.08 -16.88
CA ARG A 25 -2.31 -11.05 -17.92
C ARG A 25 -1.01 -10.26 -17.82
N THR A 26 -0.13 -10.54 -16.88
CA THR A 26 1.21 -9.93 -16.83
C THR A 26 2.32 -10.84 -17.36
N ALA A 27 1.99 -11.85 -18.15
CA ALA A 27 2.97 -12.66 -18.88
C ALA A 27 3.55 -11.94 -20.11
N THR A 28 3.75 -10.64 -20.06
CA THR A 28 4.63 -9.96 -21.00
C THR A 28 6.04 -10.11 -20.47
N SER A 29 6.86 -10.89 -21.18
CA SER A 29 8.30 -10.91 -20.99
C SER A 29 8.80 -9.46 -20.85
N HIS A 30 9.53 -9.17 -19.79
CA HIS A 30 10.15 -7.85 -19.64
C HIS A 30 11.58 -7.98 -20.16
N PRO A 31 11.89 -7.51 -21.38
CA PRO A 31 13.18 -7.78 -22.04
C PRO A 31 14.39 -7.37 -21.19
N VAL A 32 14.20 -6.37 -20.31
CA VAL A 32 15.24 -5.91 -19.40
C VAL A 32 15.55 -6.96 -18.33
N ILE A 33 14.52 -7.54 -17.72
CA ILE A 33 14.69 -8.53 -16.64
C ILE A 33 15.29 -9.81 -17.22
N GLU A 34 14.81 -10.28 -18.39
CA GLU A 34 15.34 -11.46 -19.06
C GLU A 34 16.82 -11.27 -19.41
N ARG A 35 17.20 -10.09 -19.93
CA ARG A 35 18.60 -9.76 -20.21
C ARG A 35 19.45 -9.75 -18.93
N GLN A 36 18.95 -9.17 -17.84
CA GLN A 36 19.67 -9.16 -16.56
C GLN A 36 19.85 -10.56 -15.99
N LEU A 37 18.80 -11.40 -16.07
CA LEU A 37 18.87 -12.80 -15.64
C LEU A 37 19.90 -13.58 -16.46
N ALA A 38 19.91 -13.40 -17.79
CA ALA A 38 20.89 -14.04 -18.67
C ALA A 38 22.33 -13.59 -18.33
N GLN A 39 22.55 -12.29 -18.02
CA GLN A 39 23.85 -11.79 -17.57
C GLN A 39 24.33 -12.41 -16.24
N CYS A 40 23.39 -12.88 -15.41
CA CYS A 40 23.69 -13.60 -14.18
C CYS A 40 23.79 -15.13 -14.38
N GLY A 41 23.74 -15.64 -15.62
CA GLY A 41 23.76 -17.08 -15.90
C GLY A 41 22.47 -17.80 -15.52
N LEU A 42 21.35 -17.07 -15.41
CA LEU A 42 20.02 -17.58 -15.07
C LEU A 42 19.08 -17.65 -16.29
N ASP A 43 19.65 -17.67 -17.49
CA ASP A 43 18.92 -17.90 -18.74
C ASP A 43 18.31 -19.30 -18.75
N GLY A 44 17.09 -19.40 -19.28
CA GLY A 44 16.35 -20.66 -19.33
C GLY A 44 15.65 -21.09 -18.04
N ILE A 45 15.81 -20.35 -16.95
CA ILE A 45 15.06 -20.59 -15.70
C ILE A 45 13.64 -20.00 -15.84
N PRO A 46 12.56 -20.78 -15.57
CA PRO A 46 11.20 -20.27 -15.60
C PRO A 46 11.00 -19.12 -14.62
N VAL A 47 10.49 -17.98 -15.11
CA VAL A 47 10.21 -16.79 -14.30
C VAL A 47 8.71 -16.64 -14.13
N SER A 48 8.23 -16.60 -12.87
CA SER A 48 6.86 -16.27 -12.52
C SER A 48 6.78 -14.84 -11.97
N ARG A 49 5.79 -14.08 -12.40
CA ARG A 49 5.54 -12.72 -11.94
C ARG A 49 4.21 -12.66 -11.19
N PHE A 50 4.20 -11.92 -10.13
CA PHE A 50 3.02 -11.69 -9.31
C PHE A 50 2.78 -10.20 -9.17
N HIS A 51 1.52 -9.81 -9.13
CA HIS A 51 1.14 -8.42 -8.90
C HIS A 51 1.63 -7.95 -7.52
N HIS A 52 2.19 -6.74 -7.45
CA HIS A 52 2.82 -6.17 -6.25
C HIS A 52 1.92 -6.28 -5.01
N HIS A 53 0.70 -5.75 -5.06
CA HIS A 53 -0.24 -5.80 -3.94
C HIS A 53 -0.75 -7.20 -3.62
N SER A 54 -0.81 -8.10 -4.61
CA SER A 54 -1.15 -9.51 -4.34
C SER A 54 -0.08 -10.20 -3.50
N ASN A 55 1.19 -9.85 -3.69
CA ASN A 55 2.28 -10.35 -2.84
C ASN A 55 2.16 -9.84 -1.42
N HIS A 56 1.85 -8.53 -1.23
CA HIS A 56 1.59 -7.98 0.10
C HIS A 56 0.42 -8.67 0.78
N ALA A 57 -0.70 -8.82 0.08
CA ALA A 57 -1.90 -9.49 0.62
C ALA A 57 -1.61 -10.94 1.02
N ALA A 58 -0.85 -11.65 0.20
CA ALA A 58 -0.44 -13.00 0.50
C ALA A 58 0.44 -13.09 1.73
N SER A 59 1.44 -12.25 1.79
CA SER A 59 2.36 -12.22 2.93
C SER A 59 1.59 -11.98 4.23
N ALA A 60 0.64 -11.03 4.24
CA ALA A 60 -0.18 -10.76 5.39
C ALA A 60 -1.09 -11.95 5.73
N TYR A 61 -1.88 -12.44 4.77
CA TYR A 61 -2.86 -13.48 5.03
C TYR A 61 -2.23 -14.82 5.42
N TYR A 62 -1.24 -15.28 4.66
CA TYR A 62 -0.64 -16.60 4.90
C TYR A 62 0.32 -16.62 6.09
N ALA A 63 0.94 -15.49 6.45
CA ALA A 63 1.84 -15.43 7.60
C ALA A 63 1.12 -15.15 8.93
N LEU A 64 0.07 -14.33 8.92
CA LEU A 64 -0.52 -13.80 10.15
C LEU A 64 -1.83 -14.47 10.56
N ARG A 65 -2.54 -15.10 9.63
CA ARG A 65 -3.83 -15.72 9.93
C ARG A 65 -3.71 -16.90 10.91
N LYS A 66 -4.74 -17.07 11.73
CA LYS A 66 -4.84 -18.17 12.70
C LYS A 66 -5.83 -19.25 12.26
N ASN A 67 -6.87 -18.89 11.52
CA ASN A 67 -7.92 -19.79 11.07
C ASN A 67 -8.24 -19.56 9.59
N TRP A 68 -8.26 -20.63 8.78
CA TRP A 68 -8.57 -20.59 7.35
C TRP A 68 -10.06 -20.50 7.04
N GLU A 69 -10.90 -20.98 7.95
CA GLU A 69 -12.34 -21.01 7.78
C GLU A 69 -12.98 -19.64 7.98
N GLU A 70 -12.37 -18.81 8.83
CA GLU A 70 -12.87 -17.47 9.09
C GLU A 70 -12.58 -16.52 7.95
N PRO A 71 -13.55 -15.68 7.54
CA PRO A 71 -13.31 -14.64 6.57
C PRO A 71 -12.44 -13.53 7.18
N HIS A 72 -11.43 -13.09 6.42
CA HIS A 72 -10.54 -12.01 6.79
C HIS A 72 -10.59 -10.93 5.73
N LEU A 73 -10.68 -9.67 6.15
CA LEU A 73 -10.42 -8.54 5.26
C LEU A 73 -8.91 -8.29 5.24
N VAL A 74 -8.33 -8.26 4.04
CA VAL A 74 -6.91 -7.97 3.85
C VAL A 74 -6.79 -6.66 3.07
N LEU A 75 -6.22 -5.65 3.72
CA LEU A 75 -5.93 -4.35 3.14
C LEU A 75 -4.44 -4.26 2.85
N THR A 76 -4.10 -3.81 1.65
CA THR A 76 -2.74 -3.48 1.25
C THR A 76 -2.66 -2.02 0.90
N LEU A 77 -1.66 -1.31 1.43
CA LEU A 77 -1.45 0.11 1.22
C LEU A 77 0.02 0.39 0.99
N ASP A 78 0.33 1.11 -0.08
CA ASP A 78 1.69 1.46 -0.47
C ASP A 78 1.73 2.82 -1.19
N GLY A 79 2.93 3.35 -1.44
CA GLY A 79 3.14 4.50 -2.32
C GLY A 79 2.72 4.20 -3.76
N GLY A 80 3.00 2.99 -4.23
CA GLY A 80 2.54 2.46 -5.51
C GLY A 80 3.40 1.31 -6.05
N GLY A 81 2.73 0.32 -6.65
CA GLY A 81 3.32 -0.79 -7.39
C GLY A 81 2.33 -1.31 -8.41
N ASP A 82 2.79 -1.65 -9.62
CA ASP A 82 1.95 -2.12 -10.74
C ASP A 82 0.72 -1.21 -11.03
N ASN A 83 0.93 0.12 -11.02
CA ASN A 83 -0.09 1.16 -11.19
C ASN A 83 -1.18 1.21 -10.09
N THR A 84 -0.97 0.54 -8.99
CA THR A 84 -1.89 0.44 -7.87
C THR A 84 -1.22 0.93 -6.59
N CYS A 85 -1.95 1.57 -5.67
CA CYS A 85 -1.45 2.00 -4.37
C CYS A 85 -2.17 1.35 -3.19
N ALA A 86 -3.34 0.79 -3.41
CA ALA A 86 -4.08 0.06 -2.40
C ALA A 86 -4.97 -1.01 -3.03
N GLN A 87 -5.14 -2.12 -2.33
CA GLN A 87 -6.11 -3.16 -2.68
C GLN A 87 -6.78 -3.71 -1.44
N VAL A 88 -8.04 -4.09 -1.58
CA VAL A 88 -8.84 -4.73 -0.54
C VAL A 88 -9.24 -6.12 -1.01
N TYR A 89 -9.00 -7.11 -0.20
CA TYR A 89 -9.33 -8.51 -0.48
C TYR A 89 -10.22 -9.11 0.60
N LEU A 90 -11.09 -10.01 0.21
CA LEU A 90 -11.67 -11.00 1.11
C LEU A 90 -10.85 -12.27 1.02
N ALA A 91 -10.34 -12.73 2.15
CA ALA A 91 -9.52 -13.92 2.28
C ALA A 91 -10.25 -14.98 3.13
N GLN A 92 -10.45 -16.16 2.59
CA GLN A 92 -11.11 -17.29 3.28
C GLN A 92 -10.73 -18.61 2.59
N HIS A 93 -10.70 -19.71 3.33
CA HIS A 93 -10.39 -21.06 2.82
C HIS A 93 -9.07 -21.15 2.04
N GLY A 94 -8.11 -20.30 2.36
CA GLY A 94 -6.83 -20.23 1.65
C GLY A 94 -6.88 -19.48 0.30
N GLU A 95 -7.97 -18.77 0.01
CA GLU A 95 -8.13 -17.98 -1.20
C GLU A 95 -8.17 -16.48 -0.91
N LEU A 96 -7.65 -15.68 -1.84
CA LEU A 96 -7.68 -14.22 -1.82
C LEU A 96 -8.55 -13.72 -2.97
N ARG A 97 -9.71 -13.15 -2.67
CA ARG A 97 -10.61 -12.55 -3.66
C ARG A 97 -10.49 -11.04 -3.62
N LEU A 98 -10.03 -10.43 -4.71
CA LEU A 98 -9.94 -8.97 -4.85
C LEU A 98 -11.35 -8.36 -4.82
N LEU A 99 -11.57 -7.38 -3.94
CA LEU A 99 -12.82 -6.61 -3.83
C LEU A 99 -12.68 -5.22 -4.47
N ALA A 100 -11.55 -4.55 -4.25
CA ALA A 100 -11.32 -3.19 -4.72
C ALA A 100 -9.84 -2.92 -5.00
N SER A 101 -9.56 -1.97 -5.89
CA SER A 101 -8.20 -1.56 -6.26
C SER A 101 -8.17 -0.05 -6.50
N THR A 102 -7.24 0.64 -5.85
CA THR A 102 -7.02 2.08 -5.97
C THR A 102 -5.78 2.36 -6.82
N PRO A 103 -5.89 3.14 -7.90
CA PRO A 103 -4.74 3.52 -8.73
C PRO A 103 -3.71 4.38 -7.99
N THR A 104 -2.42 4.29 -8.37
CA THR A 104 -1.30 5.05 -7.77
C THR A 104 -1.49 6.57 -7.72
N GLY A 105 -2.30 7.13 -8.63
CA GLY A 105 -2.61 8.56 -8.60
C GLY A 105 -3.43 9.04 -7.40
N HIS A 106 -3.92 8.12 -6.56
CA HIS A 106 -4.77 8.33 -5.40
C HIS A 106 -4.13 7.81 -4.11
N SER A 107 -2.80 7.80 -4.03
CA SER A 107 -2.06 7.23 -2.90
C SER A 107 -2.01 8.17 -1.70
N VAL A 108 -2.45 7.69 -0.54
CA VAL A 108 -2.23 8.37 0.75
C VAL A 108 -0.74 8.33 1.12
N GLY A 109 -0.03 7.25 0.79
CA GLY A 109 1.41 7.13 1.03
C GLY A 109 2.23 8.23 0.36
N ASN A 110 1.83 8.67 -0.85
CA ASN A 110 2.48 9.79 -1.53
C ASN A 110 2.25 11.14 -0.82
N ILE A 111 1.08 11.35 -0.21
CA ILE A 111 0.80 12.54 0.62
C ILE A 111 1.70 12.49 1.85
N TYR A 112 1.76 11.34 2.51
CA TYR A 112 2.60 11.13 3.70
C TYR A 112 4.08 11.36 3.38
N ALA A 113 4.60 10.80 2.28
CA ALA A 113 5.97 11.02 1.80
C ALA A 113 6.24 12.50 1.49
N SER A 114 5.27 13.24 0.94
CA SER A 114 5.40 14.67 0.68
C SER A 114 5.52 15.47 1.98
N VAL A 115 4.73 15.15 3.02
CA VAL A 115 4.87 15.77 4.35
C VAL A 115 6.22 15.39 4.98
N THR A 116 6.67 14.14 4.84
CA THR A 116 8.01 13.72 5.28
C THR A 116 9.10 14.61 4.66
N TYR A 117 8.99 14.91 3.36
CA TYR A 117 9.91 15.84 2.68
C TYR A 117 9.82 17.26 3.24
N LEU A 118 8.61 17.81 3.46
CA LEU A 118 8.42 19.15 4.01
C LEU A 118 9.02 19.32 5.40
N LEU A 119 9.06 18.25 6.16
CA LEU A 119 9.71 18.21 7.48
C LEU A 119 11.25 18.08 7.41
N GLY A 120 11.84 18.18 6.21
CA GLY A 120 13.28 18.07 5.99
C GLY A 120 13.80 16.63 6.15
N MET A 121 12.93 15.64 6.11
CA MET A 121 13.26 14.21 6.23
C MET A 121 13.29 13.55 4.85
N ARG A 122 13.89 12.35 4.77
CA ARG A 122 14.02 11.60 3.52
C ARG A 122 12.75 10.78 3.24
N PRO A 123 11.98 11.08 2.17
CA PRO A 123 10.83 10.28 1.78
C PRO A 123 11.21 8.83 1.49
N HIS A 124 10.28 7.91 1.74
CA HIS A 124 10.42 6.46 1.62
C HIS A 124 11.40 5.79 2.61
N GLU A 125 11.95 6.58 3.55
CA GLU A 125 12.85 6.05 4.59
C GLU A 125 12.52 6.59 5.98
N HIS A 126 11.97 7.80 6.10
CA HIS A 126 11.82 8.47 7.39
C HIS A 126 10.36 8.71 7.81
N GLU A 127 9.37 8.10 7.13
CA GLU A 127 7.95 8.20 7.50
C GLU A 127 7.71 7.78 8.95
N TYR A 128 8.43 6.78 9.44
CA TYR A 128 8.35 6.36 10.85
C TYR A 128 8.74 7.46 11.83
N LYS A 129 9.62 8.41 11.44
CA LYS A 129 9.97 9.56 12.27
C LYS A 129 8.83 10.57 12.34
N VAL A 130 8.13 10.78 11.23
CA VAL A 130 6.91 11.61 11.18
C VAL A 130 5.83 11.00 12.05
N MET A 131 5.61 9.69 11.96
CA MET A 131 4.71 8.94 12.82
C MET A 131 5.09 9.09 14.31
N GLY A 132 6.39 8.97 14.64
CA GLY A 132 6.88 9.17 16.00
C GLY A 132 6.80 10.61 16.51
N LEU A 133 6.75 11.61 15.60
CA LEU A 133 6.58 13.02 15.93
C LEU A 133 5.12 13.42 16.17
N ALA A 134 4.18 12.74 15.52
CA ALA A 134 2.76 13.06 15.54
C ALA A 134 2.14 13.17 16.96
N PRO A 135 2.45 12.31 17.95
CA PRO A 135 1.88 12.39 19.30
C PRO A 135 2.21 13.67 20.06
N TYR A 136 3.23 14.42 19.67
CA TYR A 136 3.65 15.65 20.37
C TYR A 136 2.77 16.86 20.06
N ALA A 137 1.90 16.79 19.07
CA ALA A 137 1.03 17.90 18.65
C ALA A 137 -0.42 17.46 18.38
N GLY A 138 -0.93 16.52 19.16
CA GLY A 138 -2.33 16.08 19.09
C GLY A 138 -3.33 17.17 19.48
N GLY A 139 -4.59 16.77 19.69
CA GLY A 139 -5.68 17.65 20.09
C GLY A 139 -6.33 18.37 18.91
N GLU A 140 -7.06 19.45 19.23
CA GLU A 140 -7.91 20.18 18.28
C GLU A 140 -7.14 20.72 17.08
N ARG A 141 -5.98 21.34 17.31
CA ARG A 141 -5.14 21.89 16.23
C ARG A 141 -4.60 20.80 15.27
N GLY A 142 -4.20 19.65 15.81
CA GLY A 142 -3.81 18.50 14.96
C GLY A 142 -4.97 18.01 14.11
N ARG A 143 -6.18 17.99 14.68
CA ARG A 143 -7.41 17.64 13.97
C ARG A 143 -7.79 18.65 12.88
N GLU A 144 -7.63 19.93 13.12
CA GLU A 144 -7.83 20.98 12.11
C GLU A 144 -6.91 20.77 10.91
N VAL A 145 -5.62 20.45 11.15
CA VAL A 145 -4.66 20.17 10.08
C VAL A 145 -5.03 18.87 9.38
N ALA A 146 -5.44 17.81 10.11
CA ALA A 146 -5.92 16.57 9.50
C ALA A 146 -7.11 16.80 8.56
N ASN A 147 -8.10 17.58 9.00
CA ASN A 147 -9.28 17.94 8.20
C ASN A 147 -8.87 18.70 6.92
N SER A 148 -7.77 19.47 6.96
CA SER A 148 -7.29 20.17 5.78
C SER A 148 -6.80 19.22 4.68
N PHE A 149 -6.31 18.02 5.03
CA PHE A 149 -5.88 17.02 4.06
C PHE A 149 -7.04 16.38 3.29
N ALA A 150 -8.26 16.38 3.83
CA ALA A 150 -9.45 15.86 3.14
C ALA A 150 -9.78 16.63 1.84
N ARG A 151 -9.15 17.79 1.59
CA ARG A 151 -9.21 18.50 0.30
C ARG A 151 -8.42 17.84 -0.81
N TYR A 152 -7.48 16.97 -0.48
CA TYR A 152 -6.60 16.31 -1.47
C TYR A 152 -7.04 14.90 -1.81
N LEU A 153 -7.48 14.15 -0.81
CA LEU A 153 -7.84 12.75 -0.92
C LEU A 153 -8.95 12.40 0.07
N ASP A 154 -9.83 11.50 -0.32
CA ASP A 154 -10.90 10.97 0.52
C ASP A 154 -11.28 9.58 0.05
N LEU A 155 -12.19 8.90 0.75
CA LEU A 155 -12.82 7.70 0.24
C LEU A 155 -13.66 8.03 -0.99
N ASP A 156 -13.69 7.09 -1.95
CA ASP A 156 -14.55 7.27 -3.14
C ASP A 156 -16.02 7.08 -2.74
N PRO A 157 -16.89 8.09 -2.94
CA PRO A 157 -18.31 7.99 -2.62
C PRO A 157 -19.05 6.87 -3.36
N GLN A 158 -18.54 6.43 -4.51
CA GLN A 158 -19.12 5.35 -5.31
C GLN A 158 -18.59 3.98 -4.90
N ASN A 159 -17.38 3.92 -4.32
CA ASN A 159 -16.79 2.70 -3.80
C ASN A 159 -15.92 3.02 -2.57
N PRO A 160 -16.49 2.94 -1.36
CA PRO A 160 -15.79 3.30 -0.13
C PRO A 160 -14.60 2.38 0.23
N LEU A 161 -14.35 1.33 -0.54
CA LEU A 161 -13.14 0.53 -0.45
C LEU A 161 -11.97 1.09 -1.27
N CYS A 162 -12.15 2.23 -1.93
CA CYS A 162 -11.15 2.92 -2.75
C CYS A 162 -10.91 4.34 -2.25
N PHE A 163 -9.69 4.83 -2.48
CA PHE A 163 -9.38 6.24 -2.31
C PHE A 163 -9.63 7.01 -3.61
N ARG A 164 -10.05 8.27 -3.47
CA ARG A 164 -10.26 9.19 -4.57
C ARG A 164 -9.62 10.54 -4.30
N ARG A 165 -8.67 10.93 -5.15
CA ARG A 165 -8.13 12.29 -5.08
C ARG A 165 -9.20 13.31 -5.48
N LYS A 166 -9.17 14.48 -4.82
CA LYS A 166 -10.03 15.63 -5.09
C LYS A 166 -9.33 16.72 -5.91
N THR A 167 -8.03 16.53 -6.19
CA THR A 167 -7.20 17.45 -6.97
C THR A 167 -7.04 16.98 -8.41
N LEU A 168 -6.68 17.87 -9.32
CA LEU A 168 -6.36 17.52 -10.71
C LEU A 168 -5.03 16.76 -10.78
N GLU A 169 -4.07 17.14 -9.93
CA GLU A 169 -2.75 16.53 -9.83
C GLU A 169 -2.85 15.15 -9.16
N ARG A 170 -1.98 14.24 -9.57
CA ARG A 170 -1.78 12.98 -8.85
C ARG A 170 -1.18 13.28 -7.47
N THR A 171 -1.46 12.43 -6.48
CA THR A 171 -0.89 12.59 -5.13
C THR A 171 0.64 12.57 -5.11
N SER A 172 1.29 11.94 -6.08
CA SER A 172 2.75 11.99 -6.26
C SER A 172 3.29 13.35 -6.73
N ALA A 173 2.44 14.22 -7.25
CA ALA A 173 2.80 15.56 -7.74
C ALA A 173 2.22 16.69 -6.87
N ILE A 174 1.70 16.39 -5.69
CA ILE A 174 0.96 17.34 -4.84
C ILE A 174 1.88 18.24 -4.01
N LEU A 175 3.18 17.95 -3.94
CA LEU A 175 4.15 18.64 -3.08
C LEU A 175 4.10 20.17 -3.18
N PRO A 176 4.08 20.82 -4.38
CA PRO A 176 4.02 22.27 -4.45
C PRO A 176 2.80 22.87 -3.75
N ARG A 177 1.63 22.25 -3.92
CA ARG A 177 0.38 22.67 -3.27
C ARG A 177 0.46 22.48 -1.75
N LEU A 178 1.00 21.36 -1.27
CA LEU A 178 1.21 21.13 0.17
C LEU A 178 2.17 22.15 0.78
N MET A 179 3.23 22.55 0.05
CA MET A 179 4.14 23.59 0.49
C MET A 179 3.43 24.93 0.75
N ASP A 180 2.54 25.32 -0.15
CA ASP A 180 1.76 26.56 0.00
C ASP A 180 0.76 26.46 1.14
N ASP A 181 -0.02 25.38 1.19
CA ASP A 181 -1.10 25.19 2.16
C ASP A 181 -0.59 24.99 3.60
N LEU A 182 0.58 24.37 3.77
CA LEU A 182 1.18 24.09 5.09
C LEU A 182 2.26 25.10 5.50
N ARG A 183 2.50 26.15 4.72
CA ARG A 183 3.59 27.11 4.92
C ARG A 183 3.64 27.74 6.33
N ALA A 184 2.47 27.98 6.94
CA ALA A 184 2.37 28.58 8.26
C ALA A 184 2.07 27.55 9.38
N VAL A 185 2.05 26.27 9.04
CA VAL A 185 1.76 25.21 10.01
C VAL A 185 3.07 24.76 10.69
N ARG A 186 3.03 24.63 12.02
CA ARG A 186 4.17 24.10 12.79
C ARG A 186 4.48 22.66 12.36
N PHE A 187 5.76 22.31 12.42
CA PHE A 187 6.26 21.01 11.97
C PHE A 187 5.60 19.81 12.70
N ASP A 188 5.36 19.91 14.00
CA ASP A 188 4.72 18.88 14.80
C ASP A 188 3.21 18.75 14.50
N LEU A 189 2.54 19.86 14.18
CA LEU A 189 1.15 19.87 13.72
C LEU A 189 1.02 19.27 12.31
N MET A 190 2.01 19.47 11.41
CA MET A 190 2.03 18.79 10.12
C MET A 190 2.11 17.27 10.30
N ALA A 191 2.97 16.82 11.21
CA ALA A 191 3.13 15.41 11.52
C ALA A 191 1.84 14.82 12.12
N ALA A 192 1.26 15.50 13.14
CA ALA A 192 0.00 15.07 13.74
C ALA A 192 -1.15 15.06 12.72
N GLY A 193 -1.23 16.11 11.88
CA GLY A 193 -2.28 16.22 10.87
C GLY A 193 -2.25 15.11 9.84
N VAL A 194 -1.09 14.82 9.25
CA VAL A 194 -0.99 13.74 8.25
C VAL A 194 -1.22 12.36 8.87
N GLN A 195 -0.78 12.15 10.12
CA GLN A 195 -1.01 10.90 10.83
C GLN A 195 -2.50 10.68 11.09
N LEU A 196 -3.18 11.65 11.71
CA LEU A 196 -4.62 11.58 12.01
C LEU A 196 -5.45 11.45 10.72
N PHE A 197 -5.09 12.17 9.66
CA PHE A 197 -5.73 12.03 8.35
C PHE A 197 -5.60 10.61 7.80
N THR A 198 -4.41 10.01 7.91
CA THR A 198 -4.18 8.64 7.45
C THR A 198 -5.00 7.64 8.26
N GLU A 199 -5.05 7.79 9.59
CA GLU A 199 -5.85 6.96 10.49
C GLU A 199 -7.35 7.05 10.18
N ASP A 200 -7.86 8.24 9.88
CA ASP A 200 -9.26 8.46 9.54
C ASP A 200 -9.67 7.81 8.20
N LEU A 201 -8.72 7.61 7.28
CA LEU A 201 -8.97 6.97 5.99
C LEU A 201 -8.91 5.42 6.07
N MET A 202 -8.29 4.86 7.11
CA MET A 202 -8.04 3.42 7.26
C MET A 202 -9.12 2.72 8.06
#